data_3272d0014f3bd2a2b7bf855c2fe6cc78
#
_entry.id   3272d0014f3bd2a2b7bf855c2fe6cc78
#
_cell.length_a   1.000
_cell.length_b   1.000
_cell.length_c   1.000
_cell.angle_alpha   90.00
_cell.angle_beta   90.00
_cell.angle_gamma   90.00
#
_symmetry.space_group_name_H-M   'P 1'
#
loop_
_entity.id
_entity.type
_entity.pdbx_description
1 polymer ?
#
loop_
_entity_poly.entity_id
_entity_poly.type
_entity_poly.pdbx_seq_one_letter_code
_entity_poly.pdbx_strand_id
1 'polypeptide(L)'
;MIAAMESSGLNIFETPIGPCGIAWHADKIVGVEIGDADENETRYRLKNRFSNTEDETPPPFVTEAIDKVRILLKGGDPDFSATPLALDSVPDLNRRVYEVLLELKAGETITYGAIARRLGDVSLSQAVGYALGKNPFPIIVPCHRVLGSNGKVGGFSAAGGTATKLRLLNIERARTSTEPDLFGGLPLQARPTPED
;
A
#
# COMPACT_ATOMS: atom_id res chain seq x y z
N MET A 1 12.28 -26.14 -26.30
CA MET A 1 12.06 -24.83 -25.68
C MET A 1 10.75 -24.97 -24.90
N ILE A 2 10.85 -25.28 -23.60
CA ILE A 2 9.70 -25.44 -22.71
C ILE A 2 9.21 -24.00 -22.48
N ALA A 3 8.01 -23.65 -22.97
CA ALA A 3 7.36 -22.41 -22.61
C ALA A 3 7.27 -22.42 -21.07
N ALA A 4 7.89 -21.44 -20.42
CA ALA A 4 7.67 -21.21 -19.01
C ALA A 4 6.16 -21.05 -18.83
N MET A 5 5.50 -22.00 -18.16
CA MET A 5 4.11 -21.85 -17.78
C MET A 5 4.04 -20.57 -16.94
N GLU A 6 3.27 -19.61 -17.42
CA GLU A 6 3.06 -18.37 -16.68
C GLU A 6 2.44 -18.74 -15.33
N SER A 7 3.26 -18.65 -14.28
CA SER A 7 2.85 -19.00 -12.93
C SER A 7 1.89 -17.93 -12.43
N SER A 8 0.65 -18.31 -12.14
CA SER A 8 -0.34 -17.44 -11.50
C SER A 8 -0.70 -18.05 -10.16
N GLY A 9 -0.54 -17.30 -9.09
CA GLY A 9 -0.82 -17.82 -7.77
C GLY A 9 -1.16 -16.74 -6.76
N LEU A 10 -1.59 -17.19 -5.59
CA LEU A 10 -1.76 -16.38 -4.41
C LEU A 10 -1.12 -17.06 -3.19
N ASN A 11 -0.75 -16.24 -2.22
CA ASN A 11 -0.28 -16.72 -0.93
C ASN A 11 -0.80 -15.81 0.19
N ILE A 12 -1.17 -16.43 1.31
CA ILE A 12 -1.50 -15.71 2.54
C ILE A 12 -0.33 -15.84 3.51
N PHE A 13 0.02 -14.76 4.16
CA PHE A 13 1.17 -14.71 5.06
C PHE A 13 0.88 -13.86 6.29
N GLU A 14 1.36 -14.32 7.43
CA GLU A 14 1.19 -13.65 8.71
C GLU A 14 2.06 -12.39 8.82
N THR A 15 1.45 -11.36 9.41
CA THR A 15 2.09 -10.07 9.70
C THR A 15 1.69 -9.52 11.07
N PRO A 16 2.40 -8.51 11.62
CA PRO A 16 2.02 -7.86 12.88
C PRO A 16 0.63 -7.21 12.87
N ILE A 17 0.04 -6.96 11.70
CA ILE A 17 -1.30 -6.37 11.58
C ILE A 17 -2.40 -7.39 11.26
N GLY A 18 -2.05 -8.67 11.18
CA GLY A 18 -2.93 -9.78 10.79
C GLY A 18 -2.52 -10.41 9.47
N PRO A 19 -3.26 -11.41 8.99
CA PRO A 19 -2.96 -12.09 7.73
C PRO A 19 -3.08 -11.12 6.56
N CYS A 20 -2.05 -11.09 5.71
CA CYS A 20 -2.06 -10.37 4.44
C CYS A 20 -2.02 -11.37 3.29
N GLY A 21 -2.52 -10.96 2.14
CA GLY A 21 -2.49 -11.78 0.93
C GLY A 21 -1.75 -11.10 -0.19
N ILE A 22 -1.11 -11.90 -1.05
CA ILE A 22 -0.43 -11.42 -2.25
C ILE A 22 -0.78 -12.32 -3.42
N ALA A 23 -1.05 -11.73 -4.58
CA ALA A 23 -1.33 -12.43 -5.82
C ALA A 23 -0.33 -12.00 -6.89
N TRP A 24 0.04 -12.96 -7.75
CA TRP A 24 0.96 -12.72 -8.86
C TRP A 24 0.49 -13.41 -10.14
N HIS A 25 0.95 -12.89 -11.25
CA HIS A 25 0.79 -13.48 -12.58
C HIS A 25 2.09 -13.32 -13.34
N ALA A 26 2.57 -14.43 -13.93
CA ALA A 26 3.88 -14.50 -14.59
C ALA A 26 5.01 -14.00 -13.65
N ASP A 27 5.66 -12.92 -14.00
CA ASP A 27 6.79 -12.33 -13.29
C ASP A 27 6.42 -11.06 -12.50
N LYS A 28 5.12 -10.76 -12.33
CA LYS A 28 4.62 -9.53 -11.67
C LYS A 28 3.63 -9.82 -10.56
N ILE A 29 3.72 -9.01 -9.52
CA ILE A 29 2.69 -8.93 -8.47
C ILE A 29 1.51 -8.16 -9.05
N VAL A 30 0.32 -8.77 -9.01
CA VAL A 30 -0.93 -8.18 -9.50
C VAL A 30 -1.78 -7.58 -8.39
N GLY A 31 -1.55 -7.97 -7.13
CA GLY A 31 -2.25 -7.40 -6.01
C GLY A 31 -1.79 -7.83 -4.64
N VAL A 32 -2.15 -7.00 -3.68
CA VAL A 32 -1.95 -7.25 -2.24
C VAL A 32 -3.30 -7.01 -1.54
N GLU A 33 -3.59 -7.78 -0.52
CA GLU A 33 -4.76 -7.62 0.34
C GLU A 33 -4.30 -7.49 1.79
N ILE A 34 -4.80 -6.47 2.47
CA ILE A 34 -4.64 -6.32 3.92
C ILE A 34 -5.85 -7.00 4.54
N GLY A 35 -5.62 -8.07 5.30
CA GLY A 35 -6.68 -8.76 6.02
C GLY A 35 -6.95 -8.13 7.38
N ASP A 36 -8.06 -8.54 7.97
CA ASP A 36 -8.39 -8.25 9.38
C ASP A 36 -7.79 -9.34 10.28
N ALA A 37 -8.65 -10.18 10.88
CA ALA A 37 -8.22 -11.24 11.80
C ALA A 37 -8.37 -12.64 11.20
N ASP A 38 -9.01 -12.78 10.04
CA ASP A 38 -9.35 -14.08 9.43
C ASP A 38 -8.61 -14.28 8.09
N GLU A 39 -7.79 -15.33 8.06
CA GLU A 39 -7.07 -15.77 6.87
C GLU A 39 -8.02 -16.18 5.73
N ASN A 40 -9.12 -16.86 6.04
CA ASN A 40 -10.09 -17.30 5.03
C ASN A 40 -10.78 -16.13 4.36
N GLU A 41 -11.12 -15.09 5.12
CA GLU A 41 -11.71 -13.87 4.59
C GLU A 41 -10.70 -13.12 3.69
N THR A 42 -9.45 -13.03 4.11
CA THR A 42 -8.35 -12.43 3.30
C THR A 42 -8.19 -13.19 1.98
N ARG A 43 -8.18 -14.52 2.04
CA ARG A 43 -8.10 -15.42 0.87
C ARG A 43 -9.30 -15.24 -0.05
N TYR A 44 -10.50 -15.19 0.51
CA TYR A 44 -11.73 -15.00 -0.26
C TYR A 44 -11.74 -13.66 -1.02
N ARG A 45 -11.33 -12.57 -0.37
CA ARG A 45 -11.24 -11.24 -1.01
C ARG A 45 -10.20 -11.25 -2.13
N LEU A 46 -9.05 -11.88 -1.91
CA LEU A 46 -7.99 -11.98 -2.91
C LEU A 46 -8.44 -12.79 -4.12
N LYS A 47 -9.07 -13.96 -3.92
CA LYS A 47 -9.63 -14.79 -5.00
C LYS A 47 -10.73 -14.10 -5.80
N ASN A 48 -11.60 -13.35 -5.14
CA ASN A 48 -12.65 -12.58 -5.82
C ASN A 48 -12.08 -11.44 -6.67
N ARG A 49 -10.97 -10.89 -6.26
CA ARG A 49 -10.32 -9.77 -6.97
C ARG A 49 -9.42 -10.25 -8.09
N PHE A 50 -8.83 -11.45 -7.95
CA PHE A 50 -7.90 -12.07 -8.88
C PHE A 50 -8.35 -13.51 -9.17
N SER A 51 -9.40 -13.65 -9.99
CA SER A 51 -10.20 -14.87 -10.17
C SER A 51 -9.47 -16.08 -10.76
N ASN A 52 -8.28 -15.90 -11.32
CA ASN A 52 -7.51 -16.98 -11.95
C ASN A 52 -6.26 -17.36 -11.14
N THR A 53 -6.30 -17.14 -9.81
CA THR A 53 -5.18 -17.47 -8.94
C THR A 53 -5.56 -18.60 -7.98
N GLU A 54 -4.64 -19.54 -7.79
CA GLU A 54 -4.75 -20.62 -6.81
C GLU A 54 -3.66 -20.49 -5.74
N ASP A 55 -3.86 -21.19 -4.62
CA ASP A 55 -2.86 -21.24 -3.56
C ASP A 55 -1.60 -21.94 -4.06
N GLU A 56 -0.51 -21.21 -4.17
CA GLU A 56 0.75 -21.68 -4.73
C GLU A 56 1.94 -21.28 -3.86
N THR A 57 3.03 -22.02 -3.99
CA THR A 57 4.31 -21.64 -3.37
C THR A 57 4.82 -20.36 -4.04
N PRO A 58 5.06 -19.27 -3.28
CA PRO A 58 5.51 -18.02 -3.85
C PRO A 58 6.87 -18.15 -4.55
N PRO A 59 7.02 -17.66 -5.78
CA PRO A 59 8.32 -17.58 -6.44
C PRO A 59 9.24 -16.56 -5.73
N PRO A 60 10.54 -16.56 -6.01
CA PRO A 60 11.53 -15.75 -5.29
C PRO A 60 11.19 -14.26 -5.20
N PHE A 61 10.71 -13.63 -6.27
CA PHE A 61 10.36 -12.21 -6.29
C PHE A 61 9.14 -11.89 -5.39
N VAL A 62 8.20 -12.83 -5.26
CA VAL A 62 7.04 -12.71 -4.37
C VAL A 62 7.48 -12.91 -2.92
N THR A 63 8.35 -13.90 -2.67
CA THR A 63 8.92 -14.12 -1.33
C THR A 63 9.68 -12.89 -0.85
N GLU A 64 10.49 -12.27 -1.70
CA GLU A 64 11.19 -11.02 -1.40
C GLU A 64 10.21 -9.90 -1.05
N ALA A 65 9.12 -9.74 -1.81
CA ALA A 65 8.11 -8.73 -1.52
C ALA A 65 7.40 -8.99 -0.18
N ILE A 66 7.07 -10.24 0.14
CA ILE A 66 6.51 -10.65 1.44
C ILE A 66 7.46 -10.27 2.58
N ASP A 67 8.74 -10.56 2.45
CA ASP A 67 9.73 -10.25 3.48
C ASP A 67 9.90 -8.74 3.67
N LYS A 68 9.91 -7.96 2.58
CA LYS A 68 9.89 -6.49 2.64
C LYS A 68 8.65 -5.97 3.36
N VAL A 69 7.46 -6.49 3.06
CA VAL A 69 6.22 -6.14 3.77
C VAL A 69 6.35 -6.44 5.28
N ARG A 70 6.88 -7.61 5.64
CA ARG A 70 7.11 -7.95 7.06
C ARG A 70 8.11 -7.03 7.74
N ILE A 71 9.18 -6.62 7.05
CA ILE A 71 10.18 -5.67 7.56
C ILE A 71 9.50 -4.31 7.83
N LEU A 72 8.72 -3.79 6.88
CA LEU A 72 7.98 -2.54 7.04
C LEU A 72 7.04 -2.59 8.24
N LEU A 73 6.25 -3.65 8.34
CA LEU A 73 5.26 -3.82 9.40
C LEU A 73 5.87 -4.10 10.80
N LYS A 74 7.18 -4.32 10.86
CA LYS A 74 7.98 -4.33 12.09
C LYS A 74 8.67 -3.00 12.38
N GLY A 75 8.38 -1.95 11.58
CA GLY A 75 8.95 -0.61 11.74
C GLY A 75 10.29 -0.39 11.04
N GLY A 76 10.64 -1.25 10.08
CA GLY A 76 11.78 -1.05 9.18
C GLY A 76 11.42 -0.17 7.97
N ASP A 77 12.43 0.11 7.13
CA ASP A 77 12.28 0.94 5.92
C ASP A 77 12.82 0.17 4.68
N PRO A 78 12.10 -0.84 4.19
CA PRO A 78 12.52 -1.60 3.02
C PRO A 78 12.27 -0.81 1.73
N ASP A 79 13.16 -0.97 0.76
CA ASP A 79 13.00 -0.39 -0.58
C ASP A 79 12.13 -1.30 -1.46
N PHE A 80 11.01 -0.77 -1.94
CA PHE A 80 10.10 -1.44 -2.87
C PHE A 80 10.31 -1.02 -4.34
N SER A 81 11.24 -0.15 -4.67
CA SER A 81 11.43 0.42 -6.02
C SER A 81 11.69 -0.65 -7.09
N ALA A 82 12.38 -1.73 -6.74
CA ALA A 82 12.66 -2.86 -7.63
C ALA A 82 11.60 -3.98 -7.58
N THR A 83 10.53 -3.82 -6.81
CA THR A 83 9.48 -4.84 -6.71
C THR A 83 8.65 -4.88 -8.00
N PRO A 84 8.56 -6.04 -8.68
CA PRO A 84 7.91 -6.12 -9.98
C PRO A 84 6.38 -6.07 -9.82
N LEU A 85 5.81 -4.89 -9.88
CA LEU A 85 4.37 -4.66 -9.84
C LEU A 85 3.79 -4.58 -11.26
N ALA A 86 2.58 -5.09 -11.44
CA ALA A 86 1.84 -5.00 -12.72
C ALA A 86 1.27 -3.57 -12.94
N LEU A 87 2.12 -2.56 -12.89
CA LEU A 87 1.73 -1.15 -13.07
C LEU A 87 1.23 -0.83 -14.48
N ASP A 88 1.59 -1.61 -15.47
CA ASP A 88 1.11 -1.53 -16.85
C ASP A 88 -0.36 -1.97 -17.00
N SER A 89 -0.90 -2.69 -16.04
CA SER A 89 -2.31 -3.12 -16.02
C SER A 89 -3.27 -2.09 -15.43
N VAL A 90 -2.77 -1.00 -14.85
CA VAL A 90 -3.62 0.06 -14.25
C VAL A 90 -3.72 1.28 -15.18
N PRO A 91 -4.79 2.11 -15.05
CA PRO A 91 -4.92 3.34 -15.83
C PRO A 91 -3.69 4.24 -15.67
N ASP A 92 -3.32 4.99 -16.72
CA ASP A 92 -2.10 5.81 -16.76
C ASP A 92 -2.00 6.80 -15.59
N LEU A 93 -3.09 7.50 -15.26
CA LEU A 93 -3.10 8.41 -14.11
C LEU A 93 -2.80 7.66 -12.80
N ASN A 94 -3.42 6.48 -12.59
CA ASN A 94 -3.18 5.69 -11.38
C ASN A 94 -1.71 5.26 -11.29
N ARG A 95 -1.14 4.81 -12.41
CA ARG A 95 0.28 4.43 -12.48
C ARG A 95 1.18 5.59 -12.06
N ARG A 96 0.98 6.78 -12.61
CA ARG A 96 1.74 7.99 -12.26
C ARG A 96 1.60 8.37 -10.79
N VAL A 97 0.39 8.23 -10.21
CA VAL A 97 0.16 8.42 -8.77
C VAL A 97 0.96 7.40 -7.96
N TYR A 98 0.95 6.13 -8.35
CA TYR A 98 1.65 5.07 -7.62
C TYR A 98 3.17 5.22 -7.71
N GLU A 99 3.70 5.65 -8.85
CA GLU A 99 5.11 5.97 -9.03
C GLU A 99 5.58 7.06 -8.04
N VAL A 100 4.81 8.14 -7.87
CA VAL A 100 5.09 9.17 -6.85
C VAL A 100 5.10 8.59 -5.43
N LEU A 101 4.19 7.65 -5.12
CA LEU A 101 4.14 7.06 -3.78
C LEU A 101 5.30 6.11 -3.50
N LEU A 102 5.79 5.40 -4.51
CA LEU A 102 6.93 4.47 -4.37
C LEU A 102 8.25 5.19 -4.02
N GLU A 103 8.33 6.52 -4.25
CA GLU A 103 9.48 7.35 -3.86
C GLU A 103 9.50 7.67 -2.35
N LEU A 104 8.35 7.56 -1.67
CA LEU A 104 8.24 7.90 -0.25
C LEU A 104 8.87 6.83 0.64
N LYS A 105 9.67 7.26 1.60
CA LYS A 105 10.23 6.39 2.65
C LYS A 105 9.24 6.14 3.78
N ALA A 106 9.51 5.13 4.60
CA ALA A 106 8.69 4.88 5.80
C ALA A 106 8.69 6.11 6.73
N GLY A 107 7.51 6.50 7.18
CA GLY A 107 7.31 7.68 8.03
C GLY A 107 7.16 9.02 7.30
N GLU A 108 7.45 9.07 6.00
CA GLU A 108 7.13 10.24 5.17
C GLU A 108 5.66 10.25 4.78
N THR A 109 5.08 11.44 4.69
CA THR A 109 3.70 11.64 4.27
C THR A 109 3.60 12.70 3.20
N ILE A 110 2.57 12.62 2.36
CA ILE A 110 2.31 13.58 1.28
C ILE A 110 0.82 13.92 1.25
N THR A 111 0.46 15.09 0.73
CA THR A 111 -0.95 15.46 0.56
C THR A 111 -1.47 15.10 -0.83
N TYR A 112 -2.81 14.96 -0.97
CA TYR A 112 -3.45 14.79 -2.28
C TYR A 112 -3.07 15.92 -3.24
N GLY A 113 -3.03 17.16 -2.72
CA GLY A 113 -2.68 18.35 -3.50
C GLY A 113 -1.20 18.36 -3.93
N ALA A 114 -0.30 17.86 -3.07
CA ALA A 114 1.12 17.75 -3.43
C ALA A 114 1.34 16.72 -4.54
N ILE A 115 0.69 15.57 -4.47
CA ILE A 115 0.71 14.59 -5.57
C ILE A 115 0.19 15.24 -6.87
N ALA A 116 -0.95 15.92 -6.82
CA ALA A 116 -1.53 16.58 -7.98
C ALA A 116 -0.56 17.62 -8.59
N ARG A 117 0.12 18.42 -7.76
CA ARG A 117 1.17 19.36 -8.23
C ARG A 117 2.34 18.63 -8.88
N ARG A 118 2.84 17.54 -8.31
CA ARG A 118 3.90 16.72 -8.92
C ARG A 118 3.49 16.14 -10.28
N LEU A 119 2.19 15.86 -10.45
CA LEU A 119 1.63 15.41 -11.73
C LEU A 119 1.41 16.55 -12.74
N GLY A 120 1.63 17.81 -12.34
CA GLY A 120 1.55 19.00 -13.17
C GLY A 120 0.21 19.74 -13.16
N ASP A 121 -0.79 19.27 -12.42
CA ASP A 121 -2.11 19.91 -12.37
C ASP A 121 -2.79 19.71 -11.00
N VAL A 122 -2.92 20.79 -10.24
CA VAL A 122 -3.55 20.80 -8.89
C VAL A 122 -5.02 20.38 -8.92
N SER A 123 -5.70 20.51 -10.05
CA SER A 123 -7.11 20.11 -10.19
C SER A 123 -7.28 18.58 -10.10
N LEU A 124 -6.21 17.81 -10.27
CA LEU A 124 -6.22 16.35 -10.21
C LEU A 124 -6.40 15.78 -8.78
N SER A 125 -6.49 16.62 -7.73
CA SER A 125 -6.56 16.14 -6.34
C SER A 125 -7.68 15.13 -6.09
N GLN A 126 -8.87 15.30 -6.70
CA GLN A 126 -9.96 14.34 -6.60
C GLN A 126 -9.64 13.04 -7.35
N ALA A 127 -9.05 13.15 -8.54
CA ALA A 127 -8.65 11.99 -9.35
C ALA A 127 -7.52 11.19 -8.65
N VAL A 128 -6.60 11.87 -7.96
CA VAL A 128 -5.61 11.23 -7.07
C VAL A 128 -6.32 10.43 -5.98
N GLY A 129 -7.33 11.02 -5.31
CA GLY A 129 -8.12 10.31 -4.31
C GLY A 129 -8.79 9.04 -4.86
N TYR A 130 -9.36 9.14 -6.07
CA TYR A 130 -9.94 7.98 -6.74
C TYR A 130 -8.89 6.90 -7.07
N ALA A 131 -7.73 7.30 -7.60
CA ALA A 131 -6.62 6.38 -7.90
C ALA A 131 -6.16 5.63 -6.65
N LEU A 132 -6.02 6.34 -5.51
CA LEU A 132 -5.64 5.74 -4.24
C LEU A 132 -6.69 4.74 -3.73
N GLY A 133 -7.97 5.04 -3.91
CA GLY A 133 -9.08 4.13 -3.59
C GLY A 133 -9.09 2.84 -4.43
N LYS A 134 -8.43 2.85 -5.57
CA LYS A 134 -8.30 1.71 -6.51
C LYS A 134 -6.93 1.03 -6.47
N ASN A 135 -6.06 1.43 -5.53
CA ASN A 135 -4.72 0.86 -5.40
C ASN A 135 -4.77 -0.67 -5.21
N PRO A 136 -4.22 -1.46 -6.15
CA PRO A 136 -4.18 -2.91 -6.01
C PRO A 136 -3.01 -3.41 -5.15
N PHE A 137 -2.08 -2.54 -4.77
CA PHE A 137 -0.84 -2.89 -4.07
C PHE A 137 -0.68 -2.20 -2.71
N PRO A 138 -1.70 -2.21 -1.82
CA PRO A 138 -1.58 -1.53 -0.53
C PRO A 138 -0.35 -2.04 0.24
N ILE A 139 0.25 -1.21 1.08
CA ILE A 139 1.53 -1.37 1.77
C ILE A 139 2.71 -1.15 0.81
N ILE A 140 2.83 -1.87 -0.28
CA ILE A 140 3.91 -1.72 -1.27
C ILE A 140 3.81 -0.33 -1.92
N VAL A 141 2.63 0.00 -2.48
CA VAL A 141 2.28 1.37 -2.88
C VAL A 141 1.59 2.03 -1.68
N PRO A 142 2.27 2.91 -0.94
CA PRO A 142 1.87 3.31 0.40
C PRO A 142 0.78 4.38 0.42
N CYS A 143 -0.42 4.06 -0.09
CA CYS A 143 -1.56 4.98 -0.09
C CYS A 143 -1.99 5.44 1.32
N HIS A 144 -1.59 4.71 2.38
CA HIS A 144 -1.78 5.13 3.76
C HIS A 144 -0.97 6.38 4.14
N ARG A 145 0.12 6.71 3.42
CA ARG A 145 0.96 7.91 3.63
C ARG A 145 0.33 9.17 3.04
N VAL A 146 -0.80 9.08 2.32
CA VAL A 146 -1.45 10.25 1.73
C VAL A 146 -2.49 10.82 2.67
N LEU A 147 -2.39 12.13 2.93
CA LEU A 147 -3.17 12.86 3.92
C LEU A 147 -3.94 14.01 3.29
N GLY A 148 -4.92 14.53 4.00
CA GLY A 148 -5.60 15.78 3.65
C GLY A 148 -4.71 17.00 3.86
N SER A 149 -5.13 18.16 3.33
CA SER A 149 -4.36 19.42 3.32
C SER A 149 -3.88 19.91 4.70
N ASN A 150 -4.55 19.54 5.77
CA ASN A 150 -4.16 19.93 7.14
C ASN A 150 -3.56 18.75 7.93
N GLY A 151 -2.96 17.76 7.26
CA GLY A 151 -2.49 16.53 7.89
C GLY A 151 -3.64 15.63 8.36
N LYS A 152 -4.88 15.91 7.96
CA LYS A 152 -6.05 15.14 8.35
C LYS A 152 -6.00 13.74 7.72
N VAL A 153 -6.16 12.72 8.55
CA VAL A 153 -6.25 11.35 8.07
C VAL A 153 -7.59 11.16 7.34
N GLY A 154 -7.51 10.97 6.03
CA GLY A 154 -8.67 10.68 5.18
C GLY A 154 -9.06 9.20 5.18
N GLY A 155 -10.03 8.84 4.34
CA GLY A 155 -10.47 7.46 4.17
C GLY A 155 -9.36 6.52 3.72
N PHE A 156 -9.57 5.23 3.92
CA PHE A 156 -8.69 4.15 3.46
C PHE A 156 -9.56 2.99 2.99
N SER A 157 -9.27 2.46 1.79
CA SER A 157 -10.11 1.46 1.13
C SER A 157 -9.81 0.01 1.56
N ALA A 158 -8.68 -0.24 2.21
CA ALA A 158 -8.35 -1.56 2.71
C ALA A 158 -9.18 -1.92 3.96
N ALA A 159 -9.18 -3.20 4.31
CA ALA A 159 -9.87 -3.71 5.49
C ALA A 159 -9.50 -2.92 6.77
N GLY A 160 -10.47 -2.69 7.64
CA GLY A 160 -10.32 -1.87 8.83
C GLY A 160 -10.29 -0.35 8.59
N GLY A 161 -10.30 0.12 7.32
CA GLY A 161 -10.44 1.52 6.97
C GLY A 161 -9.43 2.44 7.64
N THR A 162 -9.90 3.57 8.16
CA THR A 162 -9.05 4.59 8.81
C THR A 162 -8.25 4.04 10.02
N ALA A 163 -8.77 3.04 10.74
CA ALA A 163 -8.05 2.43 11.86
C ALA A 163 -6.78 1.71 11.38
N THR A 164 -6.87 0.96 10.29
CA THR A 164 -5.71 0.31 9.66
C THR A 164 -4.71 1.33 9.14
N LYS A 165 -5.18 2.42 8.51
CA LYS A 165 -4.32 3.52 8.05
C LYS A 165 -3.52 4.13 9.21
N LEU A 166 -4.18 4.46 10.32
CA LEU A 166 -3.53 4.99 11.52
C LEU A 166 -2.52 4.00 12.10
N ARG A 167 -2.86 2.71 12.12
CA ARG A 167 -1.94 1.66 12.59
C ARG A 167 -0.67 1.60 11.74
N LEU A 168 -0.78 1.67 10.41
CA LEU A 168 0.36 1.69 9.50
C LEU A 168 1.23 2.94 9.71
N LEU A 169 0.62 4.13 9.79
CA LEU A 169 1.32 5.38 10.08
C LEU A 169 2.07 5.33 11.41
N ASN A 170 1.47 4.74 12.44
CA ASN A 170 2.11 4.56 13.76
C ASN A 170 3.30 3.59 13.69
N ILE A 171 3.18 2.47 13.00
CA ILE A 171 4.27 1.51 12.80
C ILE A 171 5.46 2.20 12.12
N GLU A 172 5.21 3.02 11.13
CA GLU A 172 6.23 3.77 10.40
C GLU A 172 6.73 5.02 11.17
N ARG A 173 6.17 5.31 12.35
CA ARG A 173 6.49 6.52 13.14
C ARG A 173 6.30 7.80 12.33
N ALA A 174 5.30 7.82 11.44
CA ALA A 174 4.99 8.99 10.63
C ALA A 174 4.72 10.18 11.55
N ARG A 175 5.30 11.34 11.23
CA ARG A 175 5.09 12.56 12.01
C ARG A 175 3.67 13.07 11.78
N THR A 176 2.84 12.91 12.78
CA THR A 176 1.41 13.13 12.67
C THR A 176 0.89 14.34 13.46
N SER A 177 1.64 14.94 14.34
CA SER A 177 1.44 16.27 14.92
C SER A 177 2.68 16.75 15.68
N THR A 178 2.86 18.06 15.83
CA THR A 178 3.93 18.65 16.66
C THR A 178 3.46 18.98 18.08
N GLU A 179 2.19 18.77 18.41
CA GLU A 179 1.70 18.97 19.76
C GLU A 179 1.84 17.70 20.60
N PRO A 180 2.32 17.79 21.86
CA PRO A 180 2.32 16.67 22.76
C PRO A 180 0.86 16.26 23.04
N ASP A 181 0.51 15.04 22.67
CA ASP A 181 -0.81 14.49 22.92
C ASP A 181 -0.97 14.23 24.43
N LEU A 182 -1.99 14.84 25.02
CA LEU A 182 -2.38 14.65 26.43
C LEU A 182 -2.82 13.22 26.75
N PHE A 183 -3.02 12.38 25.74
CA PHE A 183 -3.53 11.00 25.86
C PHE A 183 -2.57 9.92 25.35
N GLY A 184 -1.30 10.23 25.18
CA GLY A 184 -0.23 9.21 25.04
C GLY A 184 -0.23 8.43 23.74
N GLY A 185 -0.52 9.05 22.59
CA GLY A 185 0.05 8.49 21.38
C GLY A 185 -0.86 8.03 20.24
N LEU A 186 -2.11 8.43 20.17
CA LEU A 186 -2.86 8.32 18.93
C LEU A 186 -2.88 9.65 18.18
N PRO A 187 -2.14 9.79 17.08
CA PRO A 187 -2.13 11.01 16.33
C PRO A 187 -3.49 11.24 15.67
N LEU A 188 -4.16 12.31 16.07
CA LEU A 188 -5.44 12.72 15.46
C LEU A 188 -5.25 13.38 14.10
N GLN A 189 -4.03 13.84 13.79
CA GLN A 189 -3.67 14.48 12.53
C GLN A 189 -2.23 14.17 12.16
N ALA A 190 -2.00 13.81 10.91
CA ALA A 190 -0.67 13.66 10.36
C ALA A 190 -0.27 14.93 9.58
N ARG A 191 0.99 15.31 9.61
CA ARG A 191 1.53 16.45 8.86
C ARG A 191 2.34 15.96 7.66
N PRO A 192 2.20 16.60 6.50
CA PRO A 192 3.10 16.34 5.38
C PRO A 192 4.53 16.71 5.74
N THR A 193 5.49 16.06 5.07
CA THR A 193 6.90 16.42 5.14
C THR A 193 7.14 17.83 4.60
N PRO A 194 8.23 18.55 5.00
CA PRO A 194 8.48 19.95 4.63
C PRO A 194 8.66 20.24 3.14
N GLU A 195 8.64 19.24 2.28
CA GLU A 195 8.79 19.40 0.82
C GLU A 195 7.45 19.60 0.08
N ASP A 196 6.36 19.79 0.78
CA ASP A 196 5.02 20.03 0.20
C ASP A 196 4.74 21.52 -0.12
#